data_29291c4cce53ed8f9ddc745586729b43
#
_entry.id   29291c4cce53ed8f9ddc745586729b43
#
_cell.length_a   1.000
_cell.length_b   1.000
_cell.length_c   1.000
_cell.angle_alpha   90.00
_cell.angle_beta   90.00
_cell.angle_gamma   90.00
#
_symmetry.space_group_name_H-M   'P 1'
#
loop_
_entity.id
_entity.type
_entity.pdbx_description
1 polymer ?
#
loop_
_entity_poly.entity_id
_entity_poly.type
_entity_poly.pdbx_seq_one_letter_code
_entity_poly.pdbx_strand_id
1 'polypeptide(L)'
;MPSPITIRVSNPTEDAVIAEHFYHMWRDLGVSEDNIQPNWLNIFLDFVQTARHDLDYQAFVAVAEGAIVGSVSGQRFAGLYPWVFSPSDRQYGYIWGVYVEPEYRRRGIATRLTQLIVEHLQSIGCTKVVLNAAPKARPIYQRLGFSDSNLMELDLSATNLP
;
A
#
# COMPACT_ATOMS: atom_id res chain seq x y z
N MET A 1 -16.84 25.40 -1.76
CA MET A 1 -15.38 25.19 -1.61
C MET A 1 -15.12 23.75 -1.17
N PRO A 2 -14.25 23.04 -1.82
CA PRO A 2 -13.91 21.71 -1.34
C PRO A 2 -13.21 21.81 0.01
N SER A 3 -13.54 20.88 0.90
CA SER A 3 -12.93 20.83 2.23
C SER A 3 -11.41 20.65 2.14
N PRO A 4 -10.64 21.33 3.01
CA PRO A 4 -9.20 21.15 3.04
C PRO A 4 -8.85 19.72 3.43
N ILE A 5 -7.81 19.17 2.79
CA ILE A 5 -7.32 17.82 3.04
C ILE A 5 -5.96 17.93 3.71
N THR A 6 -5.84 17.32 4.88
CA THR A 6 -4.57 17.19 5.60
C THR A 6 -4.05 15.78 5.46
N ILE A 7 -2.77 15.62 5.15
CA ILE A 7 -2.12 14.31 5.09
C ILE A 7 -1.07 14.23 6.20
N ARG A 8 -1.12 13.16 6.97
CA ARG A 8 -0.26 12.95 8.13
C ARG A 8 0.06 11.48 8.35
N VAL A 9 1.05 11.21 9.18
CA VAL A 9 1.33 9.88 9.70
C VAL A 9 0.09 9.35 10.43
N SER A 10 -0.23 8.08 10.24
CA SER A 10 -1.33 7.43 10.95
C SER A 10 -0.96 7.15 12.42
N ASN A 11 -1.99 7.05 13.25
CA ASN A 11 -1.88 6.54 14.60
C ASN A 11 -2.23 5.03 14.58
N PRO A 12 -1.56 4.16 15.37
CA PRO A 12 -1.93 2.75 15.45
C PRO A 12 -3.40 2.49 15.79
N THR A 13 -4.07 3.39 16.50
CA THR A 13 -5.52 3.29 16.77
C THR A 13 -6.38 3.43 15.51
N GLU A 14 -5.81 3.87 14.41
CA GLU A 14 -6.48 4.04 13.11
C GLU A 14 -6.30 2.84 12.17
N ASP A 15 -5.59 1.80 12.60
CA ASP A 15 -5.31 0.62 11.78
C ASP A 15 -6.60 -0.06 11.27
N ALA A 16 -7.67 -0.05 12.06
CA ALA A 16 -8.95 -0.62 11.63
C ALA A 16 -9.57 0.13 10.44
N VAL A 17 -9.46 1.46 10.40
CA VAL A 17 -9.94 2.26 9.27
C VAL A 17 -9.08 2.00 8.02
N ILE A 18 -7.78 1.89 8.18
CA ILE A 18 -6.86 1.52 7.09
C ILE A 18 -7.18 0.13 6.56
N ALA A 19 -7.51 -0.82 7.45
CA ALA A 19 -7.95 -2.16 7.07
C ALA A 19 -9.24 -2.12 6.23
N GLU A 20 -10.21 -1.28 6.59
CA GLU A 20 -11.43 -1.08 5.80
C GLU A 20 -11.11 -0.52 4.41
N HIS A 21 -10.18 0.44 4.29
CA HIS A 21 -9.72 0.94 3.01
C HIS A 21 -9.10 -0.17 2.16
N PHE A 22 -8.30 -1.03 2.76
CA PHE A 22 -7.70 -2.18 2.09
C PHE A 22 -8.76 -3.17 1.61
N TYR A 23 -9.77 -3.44 2.42
CA TYR A 23 -10.92 -4.26 2.05
C TYR A 23 -11.68 -3.65 0.86
N HIS A 24 -12.02 -2.36 0.92
CA HIS A 24 -12.72 -1.66 -0.16
C HIS A 24 -11.90 -1.64 -1.45
N MET A 25 -10.58 -1.49 -1.35
CA MET A 25 -9.68 -1.55 -2.51
C MET A 25 -9.82 -2.88 -3.25
N TRP A 26 -9.80 -4.00 -2.54
CA TRP A 26 -9.97 -5.32 -3.14
C TRP A 26 -11.36 -5.50 -3.75
N ARG A 27 -12.39 -4.99 -3.08
CA ARG A 27 -13.75 -5.00 -3.62
C ARG A 27 -13.84 -4.19 -4.92
N ASP A 28 -13.24 -3.02 -4.95
CA ASP A 28 -13.18 -2.18 -6.15
C ASP A 28 -12.41 -2.84 -7.31
N LEU A 29 -11.42 -3.67 -6.99
CA LEU A 29 -10.68 -4.47 -7.97
C LEU A 29 -11.44 -5.71 -8.45
N GLY A 30 -12.66 -5.93 -7.98
CA GLY A 30 -13.53 -7.01 -8.44
C GLY A 30 -13.45 -8.32 -7.63
N VAL A 31 -12.72 -8.33 -6.51
CA VAL A 31 -12.71 -9.50 -5.63
C VAL A 31 -14.06 -9.63 -4.94
N SER A 32 -14.73 -10.79 -5.11
CA SER A 32 -16.02 -11.07 -4.46
C SER A 32 -15.86 -11.16 -2.94
N GLU A 33 -16.88 -10.70 -2.22
CA GLU A 33 -16.92 -10.84 -0.75
C GLU A 33 -16.74 -12.29 -0.31
N ASP A 34 -17.31 -13.24 -1.04
CA ASP A 34 -17.18 -14.67 -0.74
C ASP A 34 -15.73 -15.20 -0.85
N ASN A 35 -14.87 -14.47 -1.54
CA ASN A 35 -13.46 -14.81 -1.69
C ASN A 35 -12.57 -14.13 -0.65
N ILE A 36 -13.14 -13.30 0.22
CA ILE A 36 -12.42 -12.66 1.33
C ILE A 36 -12.73 -13.41 2.60
N GLN A 37 -11.70 -13.75 3.38
CA GLN A 37 -11.87 -14.50 4.62
C GLN A 37 -12.72 -13.71 5.62
N PRO A 38 -13.68 -14.34 6.34
CA PRO A 38 -14.54 -13.63 7.29
C PRO A 38 -13.79 -12.88 8.39
N ASN A 39 -12.61 -13.36 8.77
CA ASN A 39 -11.74 -12.73 9.78
C ASN A 39 -10.68 -11.80 9.18
N TRP A 40 -10.91 -11.26 7.99
CA TRP A 40 -9.96 -10.41 7.27
C TRP A 40 -9.44 -9.24 8.11
N LEU A 41 -10.26 -8.66 8.96
CA LEU A 41 -9.86 -7.55 9.82
C LEU A 41 -8.77 -7.99 10.81
N ASN A 42 -8.96 -9.12 11.49
CA ASN A 42 -7.96 -9.64 12.41
C ASN A 42 -6.66 -9.99 11.68
N ILE A 43 -6.76 -10.61 10.50
CA ILE A 43 -5.60 -10.91 9.66
C ILE A 43 -4.81 -9.64 9.33
N PHE A 44 -5.52 -8.57 8.94
CA PHE A 44 -4.89 -7.27 8.64
C PHE A 44 -4.19 -6.70 9.89
N LEU A 45 -4.90 -6.64 11.01
CA LEU A 45 -4.37 -6.05 12.25
C LEU A 45 -3.14 -6.81 12.76
N ASP A 46 -3.17 -8.13 12.75
CA ASP A 46 -2.04 -8.97 13.15
C ASP A 46 -0.84 -8.74 12.21
N PHE A 47 -1.09 -8.63 10.91
CA PHE A 47 -0.03 -8.37 9.93
C PHE A 47 0.65 -7.02 10.17
N VAL A 48 -0.12 -5.94 10.31
CA VAL A 48 0.49 -4.61 10.49
C VAL A 48 1.17 -4.45 11.84
N GLN A 49 0.69 -5.12 12.87
CA GLN A 49 1.33 -5.14 14.18
C GLN A 49 2.73 -5.78 14.08
N THR A 50 2.82 -6.94 13.45
CA THR A 50 4.09 -7.64 13.22
C THR A 50 5.01 -6.82 12.31
N ALA A 51 4.47 -6.28 11.21
CA ALA A 51 5.25 -5.46 10.28
C ALA A 51 5.78 -4.17 10.94
N ARG A 52 4.99 -3.57 11.82
CA ARG A 52 5.44 -2.38 12.59
C ARG A 52 6.62 -2.71 13.49
N HIS A 53 6.60 -3.88 14.12
CA HIS A 53 7.68 -4.33 14.99
C HIS A 53 8.93 -4.75 14.19
N ASP A 54 8.76 -5.52 13.11
CA ASP A 54 9.86 -6.21 12.44
C ASP A 54 10.35 -5.51 11.16
N LEU A 55 9.48 -4.73 10.49
CA LEU A 55 9.72 -4.22 9.14
C LEU A 55 9.61 -2.70 9.02
N ASP A 56 9.59 -1.97 10.12
CA ASP A 56 9.42 -0.50 10.13
C ASP A 56 8.16 -0.04 9.36
N TYR A 57 7.07 -0.78 9.51
CA TYR A 57 5.79 -0.42 8.90
C TYR A 57 5.37 0.98 9.31
N GLN A 58 4.90 1.74 8.33
CA GLN A 58 4.29 3.05 8.51
C GLN A 58 3.10 3.18 7.56
N ALA A 59 2.08 3.90 8.00
CA ALA A 59 0.99 4.33 7.14
C ALA A 59 0.82 5.85 7.21
N PHE A 60 0.30 6.42 6.12
CA PHE A 60 -0.13 7.80 6.04
C PHE A 60 -1.61 7.84 5.74
N VAL A 61 -2.30 8.82 6.30
CA VAL A 61 -3.73 9.01 6.12
C VAL A 61 -4.03 10.42 5.62
N ALA A 62 -5.00 10.52 4.73
CA ALA A 62 -5.59 11.78 4.29
C ALA A 62 -6.87 12.01 5.10
N VAL A 63 -6.99 13.19 5.70
CA VAL A 63 -8.10 13.55 6.57
C VAL A 63 -8.85 14.75 5.98
N ALA A 64 -10.16 14.64 5.86
CA ALA A 64 -11.07 15.71 5.48
C ALA A 64 -12.25 15.74 6.45
N GLU A 65 -12.59 16.93 6.96
CA GLU A 65 -13.72 17.10 7.90
C GLU A 65 -13.69 16.16 9.10
N GLY A 66 -12.48 15.84 9.59
CA GLY A 66 -12.29 14.93 10.73
C GLY A 66 -12.39 13.44 10.40
N ALA A 67 -12.64 13.08 9.15
CA ALA A 67 -12.71 11.68 8.71
C ALA A 67 -11.47 11.30 7.87
N ILE A 68 -11.02 10.06 8.00
CA ILE A 68 -9.96 9.50 7.16
C ILE A 68 -10.57 9.13 5.81
N VAL A 69 -10.10 9.76 4.74
CA VAL A 69 -10.64 9.62 3.38
C VAL A 69 -9.66 8.99 2.40
N GLY A 70 -8.48 8.66 2.86
CA GLY A 70 -7.47 7.96 2.07
C GLY A 70 -6.34 7.45 2.95
N SER A 71 -5.63 6.44 2.46
CA SER A 71 -4.51 5.86 3.19
C SER A 71 -3.52 5.15 2.27
N VAL A 72 -2.31 4.94 2.78
CA VAL A 72 -1.25 4.17 2.16
C VAL A 72 -0.45 3.47 3.24
N SER A 73 0.01 2.27 2.95
CA SER A 73 0.89 1.49 3.82
C SER A 73 2.23 1.21 3.14
N GLY A 74 3.28 1.08 3.94
CA GLY A 74 4.60 0.69 3.45
C GLY A 74 5.47 0.13 4.57
N GLN A 75 6.40 -0.73 4.18
CA GLN A 75 7.36 -1.38 5.09
C GLN A 75 8.57 -1.84 4.32
N ARG A 76 9.62 -2.28 5.05
CA ARG A 76 10.70 -3.03 4.41
C ARG A 76 10.13 -4.32 3.81
N PHE A 77 10.56 -4.64 2.60
CA PHE A 77 10.07 -5.80 1.87
C PHE A 77 10.83 -7.06 2.33
N ALA A 78 10.09 -8.03 2.82
CA ALA A 78 10.62 -9.34 3.21
C ALA A 78 9.77 -10.44 2.56
N GLY A 79 10.39 -11.47 1.99
CA GLY A 79 9.63 -12.64 1.61
C GLY A 79 9.82 -13.25 0.23
N LEU A 80 10.61 -12.69 -0.70
CA LEU A 80 10.86 -13.37 -1.98
C LEU A 80 11.88 -14.51 -1.86
N TYR A 81 12.94 -14.29 -1.09
CA TYR A 81 14.05 -15.24 -0.88
C TYR A 81 14.87 -14.76 0.32
N PRO A 82 15.82 -15.58 0.84
CA PRO A 82 16.67 -15.15 1.94
C PRO A 82 17.44 -13.87 1.60
N TRP A 83 17.37 -12.90 2.48
CA TRP A 83 17.97 -11.59 2.26
C TRP A 83 19.42 -11.59 2.72
N VAL A 84 20.34 -11.97 1.83
CA VAL A 84 21.77 -12.16 2.12
C VAL A 84 22.62 -10.91 1.86
N PHE A 85 22.02 -9.85 1.35
CA PHE A 85 22.73 -8.61 1.03
C PHE A 85 22.90 -7.73 2.27
N SER A 86 23.98 -6.96 2.32
CA SER A 86 24.07 -5.94 3.36
C SER A 86 23.00 -4.85 3.12
N PRO A 87 22.34 -4.35 4.19
CA PRO A 87 21.28 -3.34 4.04
C PRO A 87 21.73 -2.06 3.33
N SER A 88 23.00 -1.67 3.47
CA SER A 88 23.57 -0.49 2.79
C SER A 88 23.70 -0.67 1.27
N ASP A 89 23.80 -1.90 0.81
CA ASP A 89 23.86 -2.23 -0.62
C ASP A 89 22.48 -2.42 -1.22
N ARG A 90 21.63 -3.18 -0.55
CA ARG A 90 20.31 -3.53 -1.07
C ARG A 90 19.31 -3.77 0.06
N GLN A 91 18.33 -2.88 0.17
CA GLN A 91 17.18 -3.02 1.06
C GLN A 91 15.95 -2.47 0.35
N TYR A 92 14.98 -3.34 0.07
CA TYR A 92 13.77 -2.92 -0.64
C TYR A 92 12.67 -2.52 0.35
N GLY A 93 11.92 -1.51 -0.05
CA GLY A 93 10.65 -1.14 0.57
C GLY A 93 9.48 -1.61 -0.31
N TYR A 94 8.34 -1.87 0.32
CA TYR A 94 7.11 -2.27 -0.35
C TYR A 94 5.97 -1.32 0.03
N ILE A 95 5.29 -0.80 -0.99
CA ILE A 95 4.11 0.05 -0.85
C ILE A 95 2.87 -0.75 -1.22
N TRP A 96 1.84 -0.64 -0.41
CA TRP A 96 0.59 -1.34 -0.64
C TRP A 96 -0.60 -0.59 -0.05
N GLY A 97 -1.82 -0.98 -0.44
CA GLY A 97 -3.03 -0.44 0.14
C GLY A 97 -3.26 1.04 -0.15
N VAL A 98 -2.81 1.56 -1.30
CA VAL A 98 -3.12 2.94 -1.70
C VAL A 98 -4.61 3.03 -2.03
N TYR A 99 -5.34 3.79 -1.24
CA TYR A 99 -6.79 3.94 -1.40
C TYR A 99 -7.23 5.37 -1.09
N VAL A 100 -8.20 5.83 -1.85
CA VAL A 100 -8.89 7.12 -1.62
C VAL A 100 -10.38 6.88 -1.80
N GLU A 101 -11.16 7.37 -0.85
CA GLU A 101 -12.63 7.31 -0.93
C GLU A 101 -13.12 7.93 -2.24
N PRO A 102 -14.15 7.33 -2.90
CA PRO A 102 -14.57 7.75 -4.24
C PRO A 102 -14.81 9.24 -4.39
N GLU A 103 -15.46 9.87 -3.41
CA GLU A 103 -15.82 11.29 -3.44
C GLU A 103 -14.60 12.23 -3.38
N TYR A 104 -13.45 11.71 -2.96
CA TYR A 104 -12.21 12.47 -2.79
C TYR A 104 -11.17 12.18 -3.87
N ARG A 105 -11.49 11.30 -4.82
CA ARG A 105 -10.59 10.95 -5.92
C ARG A 105 -10.35 12.11 -6.87
N ARG A 106 -9.27 12.00 -7.67
CA ARG A 106 -8.88 12.99 -8.69
C ARG A 106 -8.53 14.37 -8.11
N ARG A 107 -8.06 14.38 -6.87
CA ARG A 107 -7.58 15.58 -6.17
C ARG A 107 -6.09 15.49 -5.78
N GLY A 108 -5.35 14.55 -6.38
CA GLY A 108 -3.92 14.35 -6.11
C GLY A 108 -3.59 13.67 -4.77
N ILE A 109 -4.57 13.16 -4.05
CA ILE A 109 -4.37 12.54 -2.72
C ILE A 109 -3.51 11.28 -2.84
N ALA A 110 -3.83 10.38 -3.77
CA ALA A 110 -3.06 9.15 -3.96
C ALA A 110 -1.59 9.45 -4.32
N THR A 111 -1.36 10.45 -5.15
CA THR A 111 -0.01 10.92 -5.50
C THR A 111 0.74 11.39 -4.27
N ARG A 112 0.12 12.24 -3.44
CA ARG A 112 0.76 12.78 -2.24
C ARG A 112 1.01 11.71 -1.19
N LEU A 113 0.06 10.80 -0.97
CA LEU A 113 0.23 9.65 -0.07
C LEU A 113 1.42 8.79 -0.52
N THR A 114 1.51 8.50 -1.83
CA THR A 114 2.61 7.71 -2.38
C THR A 114 3.96 8.39 -2.19
N GLN A 115 4.04 9.71 -2.41
CA GLN A 115 5.27 10.47 -2.18
C GLN A 115 5.73 10.36 -0.72
N LEU A 116 4.83 10.52 0.23
CA LEU A 116 5.16 10.47 1.65
C LEU A 116 5.64 9.09 2.10
N ILE A 117 5.01 8.02 1.62
CA ILE A 117 5.49 6.68 1.97
C ILE A 117 6.83 6.35 1.32
N VAL A 118 7.10 6.87 0.11
CA VAL A 118 8.43 6.77 -0.51
C VAL A 118 9.48 7.50 0.34
N GLU A 119 9.18 8.72 0.77
CA GLU A 119 10.07 9.49 1.65
C GLU A 119 10.37 8.74 2.96
N HIS A 120 9.35 8.13 3.57
CA HIS A 120 9.53 7.30 4.77
C HIS A 120 10.47 6.12 4.49
N LEU A 121 10.20 5.35 3.43
CA LEU A 121 11.01 4.18 3.07
C LEU A 121 12.47 4.58 2.77
N GLN A 122 12.66 5.71 2.12
CA GLN A 122 14.00 6.26 1.90
C GLN A 122 14.67 6.63 3.23
N SER A 123 13.94 7.22 4.17
CA SER A 123 14.46 7.63 5.47
C SER A 123 14.93 6.45 6.34
N ILE A 124 14.34 5.28 6.17
CA ILE A 124 14.76 4.05 6.88
C ILE A 124 15.82 3.24 6.13
N GLY A 125 16.38 3.81 5.05
CA GLY A 125 17.52 3.22 4.34
C GLY A 125 17.16 2.31 3.17
N CYS A 126 15.91 2.30 2.71
CA CYS A 126 15.55 1.53 1.52
C CYS A 126 16.27 2.08 0.29
N THR A 127 16.83 1.18 -0.51
CA THR A 127 17.56 1.48 -1.74
C THR A 127 16.66 1.41 -2.98
N LYS A 128 15.53 0.76 -2.87
CA LYS A 128 14.52 0.60 -3.92
C LYS A 128 13.16 0.41 -3.28
N VAL A 129 12.12 0.89 -3.95
CA VAL A 129 10.73 0.72 -3.54
C VAL A 129 9.99 -0.02 -4.65
N VAL A 130 9.20 -1.03 -4.29
CA VAL A 130 8.38 -1.81 -5.21
C VAL A 130 6.91 -1.77 -4.78
N LEU A 131 6.02 -1.93 -5.74
CA LEU A 131 4.58 -2.04 -5.53
C LEU A 131 3.94 -2.85 -6.66
N ASN A 132 2.75 -3.36 -6.41
CA ASN A 132 1.89 -3.95 -7.43
C ASN A 132 0.87 -2.89 -7.88
N ALA A 133 0.96 -2.44 -9.12
CA ALA A 133 0.09 -1.39 -9.65
C ALA A 133 -1.18 -1.98 -10.25
N ALA A 134 -2.35 -1.56 -9.75
CA ALA A 134 -3.60 -1.77 -10.45
C ALA A 134 -3.55 -1.02 -11.80
N PRO A 135 -4.16 -1.57 -12.88
CA PRO A 135 -4.05 -0.94 -14.21
C PRO A 135 -4.45 0.53 -14.24
N LYS A 136 -5.50 0.91 -13.53
CA LYS A 136 -5.98 2.30 -13.48
C LYS A 136 -5.05 3.24 -12.70
N ALA A 137 -4.28 2.72 -11.74
CA ALA A 137 -3.36 3.51 -10.92
C ALA A 137 -1.96 3.62 -11.53
N ARG A 138 -1.62 2.76 -12.48
CA ARG A 138 -0.31 2.71 -13.12
C ARG A 138 0.19 4.08 -13.62
N PRO A 139 -0.61 4.92 -14.29
CA PRO A 139 -0.14 6.25 -14.72
C PRO A 139 0.31 7.16 -13.57
N ILE A 140 -0.30 7.04 -12.38
CA ILE A 140 0.09 7.80 -11.19
C ILE A 140 1.53 7.43 -10.80
N TYR A 141 1.84 6.15 -10.73
CA TYR A 141 3.16 5.66 -10.35
C TYR A 141 4.22 5.99 -11.40
N GLN A 142 3.89 5.86 -12.68
CA GLN A 142 4.80 6.24 -13.77
C GLN A 142 5.19 7.72 -13.69
N ARG A 143 4.25 8.61 -13.40
CA ARG A 143 4.54 10.05 -13.20
C ARG A 143 5.43 10.32 -11.98
N LEU A 144 5.42 9.43 -10.99
CA LEU A 144 6.29 9.51 -9.82
C LEU A 144 7.68 8.88 -10.06
N GLY A 145 7.94 8.36 -11.24
CA GLY A 145 9.22 7.76 -11.59
C GLY A 145 9.30 6.25 -11.45
N PHE A 146 8.18 5.58 -11.13
CA PHE A 146 8.15 4.12 -11.11
C PHE A 146 8.22 3.58 -12.54
N SER A 147 8.95 2.48 -12.70
CA SER A 147 9.09 1.74 -13.95
C SER A 147 8.80 0.27 -13.73
N ASP A 148 8.62 -0.47 -14.82
CA ASP A 148 8.36 -1.91 -14.74
C ASP A 148 9.55 -2.64 -14.11
N SER A 149 9.25 -3.62 -13.28
CA SER A 149 10.24 -4.52 -12.72
C SER A 149 10.33 -5.82 -13.54
N ASN A 150 11.22 -6.71 -13.12
CA ASN A 150 11.43 -8.00 -13.78
C ASN A 150 10.58 -9.14 -13.20
N LEU A 151 9.60 -8.84 -12.35
CA LEU A 151 8.68 -9.84 -11.83
C LEU A 151 7.81 -10.37 -12.98
N MET A 152 7.71 -11.70 -13.06
CA MET A 152 6.84 -12.40 -14.01
C MET A 152 5.82 -13.22 -13.24
N GLU A 153 4.63 -13.40 -13.81
CA GLU A 153 3.58 -14.21 -13.20
C GLU A 153 2.99 -15.20 -14.20
N LEU A 154 2.51 -16.32 -13.69
CA LEU A 154 1.77 -17.33 -14.43
C LEU A 154 0.50 -17.66 -13.64
N ASP A 155 -0.65 -17.48 -14.25
CA ASP A 155 -1.92 -17.83 -13.63
C ASP A 155 -2.15 -19.34 -13.68
N LEU A 156 -2.10 -19.99 -12.52
CA LEU A 156 -2.28 -21.43 -12.38
C LEU A 156 -3.75 -21.85 -12.32
N SER A 157 -4.67 -20.91 -12.21
CA SER A 157 -6.11 -21.17 -12.27
C SER A 157 -6.61 -21.29 -13.71
N ALA A 158 -5.82 -20.90 -14.72
CA ALA A 158 -6.15 -21.05 -16.13
C ALA A 158 -6.13 -22.53 -16.55
N THR A 159 -7.13 -22.98 -17.33
CA THR A 159 -7.32 -24.38 -17.74
C THR A 159 -6.37 -24.84 -18.84
N ASN A 160 -5.61 -23.93 -19.45
CA ASN A 160 -4.68 -24.21 -20.57
C ASN A 160 -3.26 -23.78 -20.20
N LEU A 161 -2.59 -24.58 -19.38
CA LEU A 161 -1.14 -24.47 -19.19
C LEU A 161 -0.44 -25.08 -20.42
N PRO A 162 0.60 -24.45 -20.98
CA PRO A 162 1.38 -25.03 -22.08
C PRO A 162 2.12 -26.31 -21.66
#